data_71c0ed355c1436671de5c03bc51e47c9
#
_entry.id   71c0ed355c1436671de5c03bc51e47c9
#
_cell.length_a   1.000
_cell.length_b   1.000
_cell.length_c   1.000
_cell.angle_alpha   90.00
_cell.angle_beta   90.00
_cell.angle_gamma   90.00
#
_symmetry.space_group_name_H-M   'P 1'
#
loop_
_entity.id
_entity.type
_entity.pdbx_description
1 polymer ?
#
loop_
_entity_poly.entity_id
_entity_poly.type
_entity_poly.pdbx_seq_one_letter_code
_entity_poly.pdbx_strand_id
1 'polypeptide(L)'
;MRVNWTEPALEDLEAIQAYIAKDSGFYARQFIERIFDATAKLQSFPEIGRRVQEAEERTDIRELIFQGYRIIYLLQPEHITIIAVIHGSRDLAGMEDKPW
;
A
#
# COMPACT_ATOMS: atom_id res chain seq x y z
N MET A 1 16.06 6.43 -0.06
CA MET A 1 14.91 7.34 0.19
C MET A 1 14.10 6.81 1.36
N ARG A 2 13.63 7.66 2.25
CA ARG A 2 12.85 7.23 3.42
C ARG A 2 11.44 6.82 3.03
N VAL A 3 10.93 5.76 3.64
CA VAL A 3 9.55 5.28 3.45
C VAL A 3 8.79 5.49 4.76
N ASN A 4 7.74 6.31 4.70
CA ASN A 4 6.86 6.57 5.82
C ASN A 4 5.48 5.94 5.56
N TRP A 5 4.79 5.60 6.64
CA TRP A 5 3.42 5.09 6.59
C TRP A 5 2.49 6.09 7.25
N THR A 6 1.37 6.41 6.62
CA THR A 6 0.34 7.22 7.26
C THR A 6 -0.43 6.39 8.27
N GLU A 7 -1.10 7.07 9.19
CA GLU A 7 -1.97 6.38 10.15
C GLU A 7 -3.09 5.61 9.44
N PRO A 8 -3.80 6.16 8.45
CA PRO A 8 -4.79 5.38 7.70
C PRO A 8 -4.22 4.14 7.02
N ALA A 9 -2.99 4.21 6.48
CA ALA A 9 -2.35 3.05 5.87
C ALA A 9 -2.04 1.96 6.90
N LEU A 10 -1.60 2.35 8.09
CA LEU A 10 -1.36 1.41 9.18
C LEU A 10 -2.67 0.79 9.67
N GLU A 11 -3.74 1.56 9.72
CA GLU A 11 -5.07 1.03 10.07
C GLU A 11 -5.56 0.01 9.04
N ASP A 12 -5.34 0.29 7.75
CA ASP A 12 -5.63 -0.68 6.68
C ASP A 12 -4.89 -1.99 6.92
N LEU A 13 -3.60 -1.89 7.26
CA LEU A 13 -2.76 -3.05 7.49
C LEU A 13 -3.23 -3.86 8.70
N GLU A 14 -3.60 -3.18 9.79
CA GLU A 14 -4.14 -3.83 10.98
C GLU A 14 -5.43 -4.58 10.68
N ALA A 15 -6.33 -3.99 9.89
CA ALA A 15 -7.59 -4.61 9.51
C ALA A 15 -7.36 -5.88 8.68
N ILE A 16 -6.40 -5.84 7.74
CA ILE A 16 -6.04 -6.99 6.93
C ILE A 16 -5.43 -8.09 7.80
N GLN A 17 -4.54 -7.72 8.72
CA GLN A 17 -3.92 -8.66 9.65
C GLN A 17 -4.98 -9.37 10.50
N ALA A 18 -5.92 -8.63 11.06
CA ALA A 18 -6.99 -9.19 11.85
C ALA A 18 -7.86 -10.16 11.06
N TYR A 19 -8.14 -9.83 9.80
CA TYR A 19 -8.90 -10.68 8.90
C TYR A 19 -8.18 -12.01 8.63
N ILE A 20 -6.90 -11.96 8.31
CA ILE A 20 -6.10 -13.15 8.05
C ILE A 20 -5.95 -13.99 9.33
N ALA A 21 -5.79 -13.33 10.48
CA ALA A 21 -5.59 -13.99 11.76
C ALA A 21 -6.79 -14.84 12.22
N LYS A 22 -7.98 -14.58 11.68
CA LYS A 22 -9.15 -15.41 11.97
C LYS A 22 -8.92 -16.87 11.55
N ASP A 23 -8.19 -17.07 10.46
CA ASP A 23 -7.87 -18.40 9.96
C ASP A 23 -6.50 -18.89 10.43
N SER A 24 -5.50 -17.98 10.50
CA SER A 24 -4.14 -18.34 10.88
C SER A 24 -3.35 -17.14 11.35
N GLY A 25 -2.99 -17.14 12.65
CA GLY A 25 -2.08 -16.13 13.18
C GLY A 25 -0.68 -16.19 12.55
N PHE A 26 -0.25 -17.40 12.15
CA PHE A 26 1.03 -17.58 11.46
C PHE A 26 1.04 -16.84 10.11
N TYR A 27 0.03 -17.06 9.28
CA TYR A 27 -0.05 -16.39 7.99
C TYR A 27 -0.26 -14.89 8.11
N ALA A 28 -0.96 -14.44 9.15
CA ALA A 28 -1.12 -13.01 9.42
C ALA A 28 0.24 -12.34 9.67
N ARG A 29 1.08 -12.94 10.51
CA ARG A 29 2.43 -12.42 10.79
C ARG A 29 3.31 -12.46 9.55
N GLN A 30 3.25 -13.55 8.80
CA GLN A 30 4.03 -13.69 7.57
C GLN A 30 3.62 -12.63 6.54
N PHE A 31 2.33 -12.35 6.40
CA PHE A 31 1.84 -11.30 5.51
C PHE A 31 2.42 -9.94 5.89
N ILE A 32 2.39 -9.59 7.18
CA ILE A 32 2.92 -8.31 7.66
C ILE A 32 4.42 -8.19 7.37
N GLU A 33 5.20 -9.22 7.64
CA GLU A 33 6.63 -9.22 7.38
C GLU A 33 6.93 -9.03 5.90
N ARG A 34 6.20 -9.73 5.04
CA ARG A 34 6.39 -9.66 3.59
C ARG A 34 5.97 -8.32 2.99
N ILE A 35 4.91 -7.71 3.53
CA ILE A 35 4.50 -6.40 3.03
C ILE A 35 5.53 -5.32 3.40
N PHE A 36 6.12 -5.39 4.59
CA PHE A 36 7.19 -4.48 4.96
C PHE A 36 8.46 -4.72 4.12
N ASP A 37 8.77 -5.97 3.79
CA ASP A 37 9.88 -6.28 2.88
C ASP A 37 9.63 -5.71 1.49
N ALA A 38 8.40 -5.86 0.99
CA ALA A 38 8.04 -5.33 -0.33
C ALA A 38 8.16 -3.80 -0.38
N THR A 39 7.67 -3.12 0.65
CA THR A 39 7.72 -1.65 0.69
C THR A 39 9.13 -1.12 0.98
N ALA A 40 9.97 -1.90 1.67
CA ALA A 40 11.37 -1.51 1.92
C ALA A 40 12.16 -1.34 0.62
N LYS A 41 11.79 -2.04 -0.44
CA LYS A 41 12.43 -1.91 -1.76
C LYS A 41 12.27 -0.50 -2.34
N LEU A 42 11.25 0.23 -1.92
CA LEU A 42 11.03 1.60 -2.37
C LEU A 42 12.13 2.55 -1.90
N GLN A 43 12.89 2.20 -0.86
CA GLN A 43 14.04 3.00 -0.42
C GLN A 43 15.09 3.11 -1.51
N SER A 44 15.31 2.03 -2.25
CA SER A 44 16.31 1.97 -3.33
C SER A 44 15.69 2.17 -4.71
N PHE A 45 14.42 1.79 -4.89
CA PHE A 45 13.73 1.84 -6.17
C PHE A 45 12.37 2.53 -6.02
N PRO A 46 12.37 3.86 -5.79
CA PRO A 46 11.11 4.58 -5.47
C PRO A 46 10.09 4.58 -6.62
N GLU A 47 10.52 4.38 -7.85
CA GLU A 47 9.65 4.37 -9.02
C GLU A 47 9.27 2.98 -9.49
N ILE A 48 9.55 1.94 -8.69
CA ILE A 48 9.27 0.55 -9.08
C ILE A 48 7.77 0.25 -9.20
N GLY A 49 6.93 0.99 -8.45
CA GLY A 49 5.49 0.85 -8.55
C GLY A 49 4.94 1.45 -9.83
N ARG A 50 3.80 0.92 -10.27
CA ARG A 50 3.11 1.44 -11.45
C ARG A 50 2.25 2.64 -11.09
N ARG A 51 1.89 3.44 -12.07
CA ARG A 51 0.96 4.55 -11.86
C ARG A 51 -0.43 4.00 -11.51
N VAL A 52 -1.11 4.69 -10.62
CA VAL A 52 -2.48 4.35 -10.23
C VAL A 52 -3.43 4.88 -11.30
N GLN A 53 -4.11 3.97 -11.99
CA GLN A 53 -4.98 4.33 -13.11
C GLN A 53 -6.10 5.28 -12.68
N GLU A 54 -6.68 5.07 -11.51
CA GLU A 54 -7.76 5.91 -10.99
C GLU A 54 -7.32 7.32 -10.59
N ALA A 55 -6.02 7.54 -10.45
CA ALA A 55 -5.45 8.85 -10.16
C ALA A 55 -5.08 9.62 -11.42
N GLU A 56 -5.34 9.05 -12.58
CA GLU A 56 -5.20 9.64 -13.93
C GLU A 56 -3.97 10.52 -14.11
N GLU A 57 -4.12 11.84 -13.94
CA GLU A 57 -3.08 12.82 -14.22
C GLU A 57 -2.00 12.92 -13.14
N ARG A 58 -2.20 12.27 -11.99
CA ARG A 58 -1.22 12.30 -10.90
C ARG A 58 -0.07 11.36 -11.20
N THR A 59 1.12 11.92 -11.45
CA THR A 59 2.33 11.13 -11.68
C THR A 59 3.05 10.75 -10.39
N ASP A 60 2.71 11.41 -9.31
CA ASP A 60 3.30 11.20 -7.98
C ASP A 60 2.60 10.08 -7.19
N ILE A 61 1.52 9.51 -7.71
CA ILE A 61 0.78 8.43 -7.06
C ILE A 61 1.08 7.13 -7.80
N ARG A 62 1.64 6.17 -7.06
CA ARG A 62 2.02 4.86 -7.58
C ARG A 62 1.53 3.76 -6.67
N GLU A 63 1.59 2.52 -7.13
CA GLU A 63 1.19 1.37 -6.35
C GLU A 63 2.09 0.18 -6.60
N LEU A 64 2.27 -0.62 -5.56
CA LEU A 64 2.81 -1.97 -5.64
C LEU A 64 1.65 -2.94 -5.54
N ILE A 65 1.69 -4.01 -6.31
CA ILE A 65 0.71 -5.09 -6.20
C ILE A 65 1.35 -6.21 -5.38
N PHE A 66 0.69 -6.61 -4.31
CA PHE A 66 1.20 -7.62 -3.39
C PHE A 66 0.08 -8.54 -2.94
N GLN A 67 0.12 -9.79 -3.35
CA GLN A 67 -0.83 -10.84 -2.95
C GLN A 67 -2.31 -10.41 -3.07
N GLY A 68 -2.65 -9.74 -4.16
CA GLY A 68 -4.01 -9.26 -4.40
C GLY A 68 -4.36 -7.93 -3.75
N TYR A 69 -3.42 -7.32 -3.03
CA TYR A 69 -3.59 -6.00 -2.45
C TYR A 69 -2.83 -4.94 -3.25
N ARG A 70 -3.36 -3.73 -3.21
CA ARG A 70 -2.76 -2.55 -3.82
C ARG A 70 -2.16 -1.70 -2.71
N ILE A 71 -0.84 -1.53 -2.74
CA ILE A 71 -0.12 -0.68 -1.78
C ILE A 71 0.10 0.66 -2.46
N ILE A 72 -0.70 1.66 -2.10
CA ILE A 72 -0.68 2.97 -2.76
C ILE A 72 0.25 3.91 -2.02
N TYR A 73 1.13 4.58 -2.76
CA TYR A 73 2.09 5.49 -2.17
C TYR A 73 2.24 6.79 -2.96
N LEU A 74 2.67 7.83 -2.25
CA LEU A 74 3.05 9.11 -2.83
C LEU A 74 4.56 9.13 -3.01
N LEU A 75 4.99 9.40 -4.24
CA LEU A 75 6.40 9.58 -4.58
C LEU A 75 6.72 11.06 -4.48
N GLN A 76 7.45 11.44 -3.43
CA GLN A 76 7.83 12.81 -3.16
C GLN A 76 9.33 12.98 -3.39
N PRO A 77 9.84 14.22 -3.52
CA PRO A 77 11.25 14.42 -3.90
C PRO A 77 12.27 13.74 -2.99
N GLU A 78 12.01 13.70 -1.68
CA GLU A 78 12.99 13.19 -0.73
C GLU A 78 12.51 11.98 0.08
N HIS A 79 11.25 11.61 -0.06
CA HIS A 79 10.68 10.48 0.69
C HIS A 79 9.45 9.93 -0.01
N ILE A 80 9.05 8.76 0.46
CA ILE A 80 7.85 8.07 -0.01
C ILE A 80 6.90 7.95 1.17
N THR A 81 5.61 8.15 0.90
CA THR A 81 4.56 8.00 1.92
C THR A 81 3.56 6.95 1.47
N ILE A 82 3.48 5.84 2.19
CA ILE A 82 2.45 4.82 1.96
C ILE A 82 1.14 5.37 2.53
N ILE A 83 0.11 5.47 1.69
CA ILE A 83 -1.14 6.13 2.06
C ILE A 83 -2.32 5.19 2.19
N ALA A 84 -2.25 4.00 1.58
CA ALA A 84 -3.34 3.03 1.67
C ALA A 84 -2.86 1.64 1.31
N VAL A 85 -3.53 0.61 1.88
CA VAL A 85 -3.41 -0.77 1.46
C VAL A 85 -4.83 -1.27 1.21
N ILE A 86 -5.17 -1.56 -0.04
CA ILE A 86 -6.55 -1.82 -0.46
C ILE A 86 -6.60 -3.14 -1.22
N HIS A 87 -7.61 -3.97 -0.94
CA HIS A 87 -7.83 -5.19 -1.72
C HIS A 87 -8.07 -4.82 -3.19
N GLY A 88 -7.47 -5.59 -4.10
CA GLY A 88 -7.52 -5.28 -5.53
C GLY A 88 -8.92 -5.32 -6.13
N SER A 89 -9.86 -6.04 -5.50
CA SER A 89 -11.25 -6.09 -5.97
C SER A 89 -12.09 -4.89 -5.55
N ARG A 90 -11.56 -4.03 -4.67
CA ARG A 90 -12.31 -2.87 -4.20
C ARG A 90 -12.42 -1.81 -5.31
N ASP A 91 -13.61 -1.23 -5.46
CA ASP A 91 -13.86 -0.19 -6.45
C ASP A 91 -13.30 1.16 -5.99
N LEU A 92 -12.02 1.39 -6.30
CA LEU A 92 -11.35 2.63 -5.94
C LEU A 92 -11.93 3.84 -6.68
N ALA A 93 -12.33 3.65 -7.94
CA ALA A 93 -12.90 4.74 -8.74
C ALA A 93 -14.23 5.23 -8.17
N GLY A 94 -15.01 4.34 -7.55
CA GLY A 94 -16.31 4.67 -6.96
C GLY A 94 -16.24 5.20 -5.54
N MET A 95 -15.07 5.25 -4.92
CA MET A 95 -14.92 5.79 -3.57
C MET A 95 -15.07 7.30 -3.58
N GLU A 96 -15.88 7.85 -2.65
CA GLU A 96 -16.02 9.30 -2.50
C GLU A 96 -14.73 9.94 -2.03
N ASP A 97 -14.11 9.34 -1.02
CA ASP A 97 -12.86 9.82 -0.45
C ASP A 97 -11.71 8.96 -0.95
N LYS A 98 -10.95 9.49 -1.91
CA LYS A 98 -9.75 8.81 -2.40
C LYS A 98 -8.65 8.88 -1.35
N PRO A 99 -7.74 7.87 -1.30
CA PRO A 99 -6.63 7.91 -0.35
C PRO A 99 -5.65 9.08 -0.57
N TRP A 100 -5.65 9.62 -1.77
CA TRP A 100 -4.77 10.76 -2.10
C TRP A 100 -5.42 12.11 -1.99
#